data_55dc1bfd601cd75d96013fed0f5724a0
#
_entry.id   55dc1bfd601cd75d96013fed0f5724a0
#
_cell.length_a   1.000
_cell.length_b   1.000
_cell.length_c   1.000
_cell.angle_alpha   90.00
_cell.angle_beta   90.00
_cell.angle_gamma   90.00
#
_symmetry.space_group_name_H-M   'P 1'
#
loop_
_entity.id
_entity.type
_entity.pdbx_description
1 polymer ?
#
loop_
_entity_poly.entity_id
_entity_poly.type
_entity_poly.pdbx_seq_one_letter_code
_entity_poly.pdbx_strand_id
1 'polypeptide(L)'
;MSRSARTTLLLFLISTLLGACAGSVQVTTTTSQQTTTVTTPTTTSTVAGTSTTSERALPGEPIDFGPRAGDELAAIGVAHDDVLNVRAAPGTDAAIVAELVPTATGITATGRARSLPESIWYEVDVDGVTGWVSSAFVGFLGLIDDATAEVISALGETPGAETMLDLGLVVAEAMASDDPPPRIVMSVAPTVGDLGEVTYDVVGLGDDALGGLRLHVFGDPAGGGEGFVMSNVERTFICSRGVTDDGFCL
;
A
#
# COMPACT_ATOMS: atom_id res chain seq x y z
N MET A 1 14.17 58.12 5.63
CA MET A 1 15.45 57.93 4.89
C MET A 1 15.30 56.70 4.03
N SER A 2 15.26 56.91 2.73
CA SER A 2 15.00 55.97 1.66
C SER A 2 16.28 55.20 1.30
N ARG A 3 16.18 53.85 1.04
CA ARG A 3 17.11 53.10 0.20
C ARG A 3 16.32 51.85 -0.27
N SER A 4 15.74 51.88 -1.43
CA SER A 4 16.21 51.61 -2.79
C SER A 4 16.50 50.13 -3.07
N ALA A 5 15.63 49.59 -3.89
CA ALA A 5 15.63 48.22 -4.46
C ALA A 5 16.87 47.93 -5.31
N ARG A 6 17.26 46.67 -5.40
CA ARG A 6 18.00 46.13 -6.54
C ARG A 6 17.43 44.75 -6.91
N THR A 7 16.66 44.80 -7.97
CA THR A 7 16.19 43.65 -8.76
C THR A 7 17.37 43.14 -9.59
N THR A 8 17.73 41.88 -9.42
CA THR A 8 18.68 41.20 -10.33
C THR A 8 17.90 40.13 -11.12
N LEU A 9 17.70 40.46 -12.39
CA LEU A 9 17.08 39.58 -13.38
C LEU A 9 18.18 38.67 -13.98
N LEU A 10 18.11 37.35 -13.76
CA LEU A 10 18.99 36.38 -14.40
C LEU A 10 18.23 35.68 -15.53
N LEU A 11 18.57 36.04 -16.79
CA LEU A 11 18.15 35.30 -17.97
C LEU A 11 18.98 34.04 -18.12
N PHE A 12 18.33 32.85 -18.16
CA PHE A 12 18.94 31.62 -18.64
C PHE A 12 18.46 31.28 -20.04
N LEU A 13 19.42 31.24 -20.97
CA LEU A 13 19.26 30.81 -22.36
C LEU A 13 19.00 29.28 -22.41
N ILE A 14 17.97 28.92 -23.15
CA ILE A 14 17.66 27.54 -23.53
C ILE A 14 18.41 27.24 -24.84
N SER A 15 19.30 26.25 -24.79
CA SER A 15 19.93 25.65 -25.98
C SER A 15 19.21 24.35 -26.33
N THR A 16 18.53 24.34 -27.46
CA THR A 16 17.96 23.17 -28.12
C THR A 16 19.01 22.46 -28.96
N LEU A 17 19.25 21.19 -28.71
CA LEU A 17 19.94 20.28 -29.64
C LEU A 17 18.94 19.24 -30.16
N LEU A 18 18.60 19.36 -31.44
CA LEU A 18 17.97 18.30 -32.23
C LEU A 18 19.05 17.33 -32.70
N GLY A 19 18.90 16.05 -32.37
CA GLY A 19 19.67 14.95 -32.94
C GLY A 19 18.72 13.93 -33.55
N ALA A 20 18.57 13.96 -34.87
CA ALA A 20 17.85 12.96 -35.64
C ALA A 20 18.81 11.84 -36.05
N CYS A 21 18.52 10.58 -35.68
CA CYS A 21 19.12 9.39 -36.28
C CYS A 21 18.01 8.54 -36.92
N ALA A 22 17.95 8.59 -38.25
CA ALA A 22 17.18 7.66 -39.06
C ALA A 22 17.99 6.36 -39.25
N GLY A 23 17.49 5.25 -38.69
CA GLY A 23 18.03 3.91 -38.95
C GLY A 23 17.11 3.15 -39.92
N SER A 24 17.58 2.89 -41.11
CA SER A 24 16.89 2.11 -42.15
C SER A 24 16.99 0.61 -41.84
N VAL A 25 15.84 -0.04 -41.67
CA VAL A 25 15.76 -1.53 -41.57
C VAL A 25 15.61 -2.09 -43.00
N GLN A 26 16.58 -2.87 -43.44
CA GLN A 26 16.50 -3.65 -44.66
C GLN A 26 15.81 -4.99 -44.37
N VAL A 27 14.68 -5.22 -45.05
CA VAL A 27 13.97 -6.51 -45.03
C VAL A 27 14.55 -7.39 -46.15
N THR A 28 15.25 -8.46 -45.77
CA THR A 28 15.70 -9.49 -46.70
C THR A 28 14.65 -10.60 -46.77
N THR A 29 13.93 -10.65 -47.89
CA THR A 29 12.99 -11.74 -48.21
C THR A 29 13.76 -12.92 -48.77
N THR A 30 13.86 -14.02 -48.01
CA THR A 30 14.38 -15.30 -48.51
C THR A 30 13.19 -16.18 -48.92
N THR A 31 13.04 -16.38 -50.21
CA THR A 31 12.07 -17.33 -50.82
C THR A 31 12.67 -18.72 -50.75
N SER A 32 12.11 -19.58 -49.91
CA SER A 32 12.44 -21.05 -49.93
C SER A 32 11.35 -21.79 -50.71
N GLN A 33 11.77 -22.45 -51.77
CA GLN A 33 10.92 -23.36 -52.55
C GLN A 33 10.67 -24.64 -51.72
N GLN A 34 9.41 -24.97 -51.53
CA GLN A 34 8.95 -26.16 -50.85
C GLN A 34 8.77 -27.29 -51.85
N THR A 35 9.58 -28.34 -51.73
CA THR A 35 9.42 -29.63 -52.44
C THR A 35 8.39 -30.47 -51.68
N THR A 36 7.24 -30.72 -52.28
CA THR A 36 6.19 -31.58 -51.72
C THR A 36 6.53 -33.04 -51.88
N THR A 37 6.88 -33.71 -50.79
CA THR A 37 6.90 -35.19 -50.70
C THR A 37 5.62 -35.63 -49.99
N VAL A 38 4.77 -36.35 -50.73
CA VAL A 38 3.55 -36.99 -50.20
C VAL A 38 3.97 -38.24 -49.44
N THR A 39 3.79 -38.23 -48.13
CA THR A 39 3.93 -39.42 -47.28
C THR A 39 2.59 -39.69 -46.61
N THR A 40 2.08 -40.88 -46.81
CA THR A 40 0.84 -41.43 -46.24
C THR A 40 0.85 -41.35 -44.69
N PRO A 41 -0.19 -40.83 -44.03
CA PRO A 41 -0.20 -40.79 -42.58
C PRO A 41 -0.55 -42.16 -41.99
N THR A 42 0.42 -42.78 -41.32
CA THR A 42 0.16 -43.84 -40.35
C THR A 42 -0.40 -43.18 -39.07
N THR A 43 -1.67 -43.46 -38.76
CA THR A 43 -2.33 -42.98 -37.57
C THR A 43 -1.77 -43.69 -36.35
N THR A 44 -0.76 -43.11 -35.73
CA THR A 44 -0.35 -43.50 -34.37
C THR A 44 -1.14 -42.63 -33.40
N SER A 45 -2.13 -43.23 -32.72
CA SER A 45 -2.83 -42.61 -31.61
C SER A 45 -1.84 -42.37 -30.47
N THR A 46 -1.26 -41.17 -30.43
CA THR A 46 -0.53 -40.71 -29.26
C THR A 46 -1.56 -40.30 -28.22
N VAL A 47 -1.75 -41.15 -27.22
CA VAL A 47 -2.44 -40.71 -25.97
C VAL A 47 -1.63 -39.55 -25.44
N ALA A 48 -2.20 -38.35 -25.55
CA ALA A 48 -1.67 -37.16 -24.86
C ALA A 48 -1.74 -37.47 -23.37
N GLY A 49 -0.60 -37.83 -22.80
CA GLY A 49 -0.43 -37.86 -21.36
C GLY A 49 -0.69 -36.48 -20.86
N THR A 50 -1.84 -36.28 -20.23
CA THR A 50 -2.10 -35.08 -19.42
C THR A 50 -1.05 -35.09 -18.34
N SER A 51 0.00 -34.28 -18.50
CA SER A 51 0.92 -33.95 -17.40
C SER A 51 0.09 -33.18 -16.40
N THR A 52 -0.55 -33.88 -15.47
CA THR A 52 -1.01 -33.30 -14.22
C THR A 52 0.26 -32.89 -13.47
N THR A 53 0.70 -31.64 -13.69
CA THR A 53 1.57 -30.97 -12.73
C THR A 53 0.80 -31.07 -11.42
N SER A 54 1.32 -31.88 -10.49
CA SER A 54 0.76 -31.99 -9.14
C SER A 54 0.84 -30.59 -8.56
N GLU A 55 -0.26 -29.85 -8.62
CA GLU A 55 -0.38 -28.56 -7.94
C GLU A 55 -0.17 -28.88 -6.48
N ARG A 56 1.00 -28.50 -5.96
CA ARG A 56 1.34 -28.68 -4.55
C ARG A 56 0.23 -28.03 -3.74
N ALA A 57 -0.52 -28.83 -2.98
CA ALA A 57 -1.64 -28.33 -2.20
C ALA A 57 -1.16 -27.15 -1.35
N LEU A 58 -1.79 -25.98 -1.53
CA LEU A 58 -1.48 -24.78 -0.74
C LEU A 58 -1.79 -25.05 0.72
N PRO A 59 -1.00 -24.49 1.67
CA PRO A 59 -1.30 -24.56 3.10
C PRO A 59 -2.66 -24.01 3.48
N GLY A 60 -3.26 -24.52 4.53
CA GLY A 60 -4.53 -24.05 5.09
C GLY A 60 -5.77 -24.50 4.29
N GLU A 61 -6.95 -24.13 4.80
CA GLU A 61 -8.24 -24.45 4.20
C GLU A 61 -8.75 -23.26 3.39
N PRO A 62 -9.34 -23.46 2.19
CA PRO A 62 -10.01 -22.39 1.48
C PRO A 62 -11.18 -21.83 2.32
N ILE A 63 -11.38 -20.52 2.25
CA ILE A 63 -12.51 -19.82 2.88
C ILE A 63 -13.21 -18.93 1.87
N ASP A 64 -14.53 -18.75 2.04
CA ASP A 64 -15.41 -18.03 1.13
C ASP A 64 -15.66 -16.57 1.53
N PHE A 65 -14.89 -16.05 2.51
CA PHE A 65 -14.97 -14.67 2.96
C PHE A 65 -13.61 -13.97 2.78
N GLY A 66 -13.66 -12.64 2.71
CA GLY A 66 -12.50 -11.79 2.45
C GLY A 66 -12.73 -10.88 1.24
N PRO A 67 -11.71 -10.22 0.75
CA PRO A 67 -11.81 -9.33 -0.40
C PRO A 67 -12.16 -10.11 -1.68
N ARG A 68 -12.97 -9.49 -2.55
CA ARG A 68 -13.36 -10.06 -3.83
C ARG A 68 -12.27 -9.85 -4.88
N ALA A 69 -12.34 -10.62 -5.96
CA ALA A 69 -11.45 -10.40 -7.08
C ALA A 69 -11.63 -8.99 -7.66
N GLY A 70 -10.53 -8.26 -7.77
CA GLY A 70 -10.48 -6.89 -8.24
C GLY A 70 -10.65 -5.83 -7.14
N ASP A 71 -10.90 -6.22 -5.90
CA ASP A 71 -10.90 -5.28 -4.77
C ASP A 71 -9.47 -4.73 -4.58
N GLU A 72 -9.40 -3.42 -4.33
CA GLU A 72 -8.14 -2.72 -4.05
C GLU A 72 -7.90 -2.63 -2.55
N LEU A 73 -6.76 -3.11 -2.11
CA LEU A 73 -6.31 -3.09 -0.72
C LEU A 73 -5.09 -2.18 -0.56
N ALA A 74 -4.80 -1.85 0.68
CA ALA A 74 -3.58 -1.16 1.09
C ALA A 74 -2.88 -1.92 2.22
N ALA A 75 -1.56 -1.74 2.34
CA ALA A 75 -0.81 -2.16 3.51
C ALA A 75 -1.20 -1.30 4.71
N ILE A 76 -1.45 -1.94 5.86
CA ILE A 76 -1.85 -1.30 7.12
C ILE A 76 -1.08 -1.88 8.30
N GLY A 77 -0.84 -1.07 9.32
CA GLY A 77 -0.22 -1.52 10.56
C GLY A 77 1.16 -2.16 10.39
N VAL A 78 1.90 -1.80 9.38
CA VAL A 78 3.29 -2.16 9.14
C VAL A 78 4.17 -1.02 9.65
N ALA A 79 5.22 -1.33 10.42
CA ALA A 79 6.11 -0.30 10.96
C ALA A 79 6.93 0.38 9.85
N HIS A 80 7.24 1.65 10.02
CA HIS A 80 7.94 2.48 9.01
C HIS A 80 9.30 1.94 8.58
N ASP A 81 9.93 1.12 9.41
CA ASP A 81 11.25 0.49 9.20
C ASP A 81 11.15 -1.00 8.83
N ASP A 82 9.94 -1.49 8.53
CA ASP A 82 9.64 -2.86 8.11
C ASP A 82 8.93 -2.87 6.75
N VAL A 83 8.62 -4.05 6.22
CA VAL A 83 7.91 -4.26 4.95
C VAL A 83 6.80 -5.30 5.10
N LEU A 84 5.74 -5.15 4.30
CA LEU A 84 4.76 -6.21 4.13
C LEU A 84 5.28 -7.23 3.11
N ASN A 85 5.52 -8.45 3.55
CA ASN A 85 5.97 -9.52 2.68
C ASN A 85 4.81 -10.14 1.89
N VAL A 86 4.91 -10.16 0.58
CA VAL A 86 4.09 -10.96 -0.32
C VAL A 86 4.77 -12.30 -0.50
N ARG A 87 4.07 -13.41 -0.26
CA ARG A 87 4.67 -14.75 -0.21
C ARG A 87 4.12 -15.67 -1.29
N ALA A 88 4.92 -16.63 -1.73
CA ALA A 88 4.55 -17.62 -2.75
C ALA A 88 3.39 -18.55 -2.34
N ALA A 89 3.11 -18.67 -1.05
CA ALA A 89 2.01 -19.47 -0.48
C ALA A 89 1.59 -18.89 0.87
N PRO A 90 0.38 -19.23 1.39
CA PRO A 90 -0.05 -18.84 2.72
C PRO A 90 0.90 -19.35 3.80
N GLY A 91 1.25 -18.49 4.77
CA GLY A 91 2.12 -18.81 5.90
C GLY A 91 3.48 -18.12 5.86
N THR A 92 4.03 -17.89 7.06
CA THR A 92 5.28 -17.14 7.24
C THR A 92 6.52 -17.89 6.78
N ASP A 93 6.44 -19.22 6.60
CA ASP A 93 7.54 -20.06 6.13
C ASP A 93 7.68 -20.07 4.60
N ALA A 94 6.68 -19.55 3.87
CA ALA A 94 6.72 -19.50 2.42
C ALA A 94 7.72 -18.44 1.92
N ALA A 95 8.33 -18.71 0.76
CA ALA A 95 9.27 -17.79 0.14
C ALA A 95 8.63 -16.42 -0.14
N ILE A 96 9.37 -15.34 0.08
CA ILE A 96 8.96 -13.98 -0.27
C ILE A 96 9.12 -13.80 -1.78
N VAL A 97 8.08 -13.26 -2.44
CA VAL A 97 8.06 -13.00 -3.89
C VAL A 97 8.02 -11.51 -4.20
N ALA A 98 7.56 -10.69 -3.24
CA ALA A 98 7.64 -9.23 -3.29
C ALA A 98 7.62 -8.65 -1.87
N GLU A 99 8.04 -7.40 -1.73
CA GLU A 99 8.03 -6.64 -0.48
C GLU A 99 7.36 -5.29 -0.75
N LEU A 100 6.47 -4.88 0.15
CA LEU A 100 5.70 -3.65 0.04
C LEU A 100 6.04 -2.70 1.19
N VAL A 101 6.15 -1.42 0.88
CA VAL A 101 6.33 -0.38 1.90
C VAL A 101 5.11 -0.29 2.84
N PRO A 102 5.25 0.24 4.06
CA PRO A 102 4.18 0.26 5.07
C PRO A 102 2.87 0.94 4.63
N THR A 103 2.94 1.86 3.67
CA THR A 103 1.78 2.61 3.15
C THR A 103 1.43 2.27 1.71
N ALA A 104 1.89 1.11 1.21
CA ALA A 104 1.61 0.68 -0.16
C ALA A 104 0.09 0.59 -0.41
N THR A 105 -0.32 1.06 -1.58
CA THR A 105 -1.68 0.97 -2.11
C THR A 105 -1.69 0.22 -3.45
N GLY A 106 -2.86 0.01 -4.06
CA GLY A 106 -2.96 -0.68 -5.35
C GLY A 106 -2.69 -2.19 -5.26
N ILE A 107 -2.85 -2.78 -4.07
CA ILE A 107 -2.76 -4.21 -3.86
C ILE A 107 -4.08 -4.83 -4.33
N THR A 108 -4.09 -5.52 -5.47
CA THR A 108 -5.32 -6.07 -6.04
C THR A 108 -5.60 -7.47 -5.51
N ALA A 109 -6.75 -7.69 -4.89
CA ALA A 109 -7.16 -9.02 -4.43
C ALA A 109 -7.57 -9.92 -5.61
N THR A 110 -7.19 -11.20 -5.56
CA THR A 110 -7.64 -12.20 -6.56
C THR A 110 -8.96 -12.86 -6.21
N GLY A 111 -9.49 -12.61 -4.99
CA GLY A 111 -10.69 -13.25 -4.46
C GLY A 111 -10.43 -14.62 -3.83
N ARG A 112 -9.18 -15.03 -3.70
CA ARG A 112 -8.82 -16.27 -3.02
C ARG A 112 -8.32 -15.98 -1.61
N ALA A 113 -8.85 -16.75 -0.64
CA ALA A 113 -8.46 -16.63 0.74
C ALA A 113 -8.25 -18.01 1.38
N ARG A 114 -7.37 -18.09 2.37
CA ARG A 114 -7.09 -19.31 3.12
C ARG A 114 -6.96 -19.03 4.60
N SER A 115 -7.50 -19.96 5.41
CA SER A 115 -7.34 -19.98 6.86
C SER A 115 -6.28 -20.97 7.26
N LEU A 116 -5.29 -20.51 8.04
CA LEU A 116 -4.35 -21.32 8.79
C LEU A 116 -4.76 -21.30 10.28
N PRO A 117 -4.19 -22.12 11.14
CA PRO A 117 -4.64 -22.22 12.55
C PRO A 117 -4.74 -20.89 13.31
N GLU A 118 -3.89 -19.90 13.00
CA GLU A 118 -3.85 -18.62 13.72
C GLU A 118 -3.83 -17.40 12.78
N SER A 119 -4.09 -17.59 11.48
CA SER A 119 -4.00 -16.49 10.52
C SER A 119 -4.84 -16.74 9.28
N ILE A 120 -5.32 -15.64 8.69
CA ILE A 120 -6.01 -15.64 7.42
C ILE A 120 -5.08 -15.00 6.39
N TRP A 121 -5.05 -15.55 5.18
CA TRP A 121 -4.20 -15.11 4.09
C TRP A 121 -5.04 -14.83 2.86
N TYR A 122 -4.78 -13.71 2.21
CA TYR A 122 -5.39 -13.30 0.96
C TYR A 122 -4.40 -13.42 -0.18
N GLU A 123 -4.83 -13.97 -1.31
CA GLU A 123 -4.04 -13.92 -2.54
C GLU A 123 -4.25 -12.58 -3.22
N VAL A 124 -3.15 -11.96 -3.57
CA VAL A 124 -3.11 -10.61 -4.16
C VAL A 124 -2.23 -10.60 -5.40
N ASP A 125 -2.46 -9.64 -6.28
CA ASP A 125 -1.56 -9.23 -7.35
C ASP A 125 -1.00 -7.85 -7.04
N VAL A 126 0.30 -7.72 -7.17
CA VAL A 126 1.01 -6.45 -7.02
C VAL A 126 1.96 -6.30 -8.20
N ASP A 127 1.70 -5.34 -9.07
CA ASP A 127 2.50 -5.08 -10.27
C ASP A 127 2.74 -6.31 -11.15
N GLY A 128 1.74 -7.22 -11.22
CA GLY A 128 1.80 -8.47 -11.99
C GLY A 128 2.50 -9.62 -11.26
N VAL A 129 2.86 -9.44 -9.98
CA VAL A 129 3.37 -10.51 -9.11
C VAL A 129 2.24 -11.01 -8.23
N THR A 130 1.78 -12.24 -8.49
CA THR A 130 0.75 -12.89 -7.65
C THR A 130 1.40 -13.57 -6.44
N GLY A 131 0.83 -13.36 -5.26
CA GLY A 131 1.29 -13.99 -4.02
C GLY A 131 0.30 -13.82 -2.88
N TRP A 132 0.71 -14.14 -1.67
CA TRP A 132 -0.12 -14.19 -0.48
C TRP A 132 0.34 -13.22 0.58
N VAL A 133 -0.60 -12.48 1.16
CA VAL A 133 -0.38 -11.57 2.29
C VAL A 133 -1.25 -11.97 3.48
N SER A 134 -0.76 -11.71 4.69
CA SER A 134 -1.59 -11.89 5.89
C SER A 134 -2.67 -10.81 5.94
N SER A 135 -3.91 -11.23 6.21
CA SER A 135 -5.06 -10.31 6.36
C SER A 135 -4.89 -9.29 7.48
N ALA A 136 -4.03 -9.56 8.46
CA ALA A 136 -3.74 -8.64 9.57
C ALA A 136 -2.98 -7.37 9.15
N PHE A 137 -2.46 -7.33 7.91
CA PHE A 137 -1.63 -6.25 7.40
C PHE A 137 -2.15 -5.63 6.10
N VAL A 138 -3.37 -5.95 5.71
CA VAL A 138 -4.06 -5.32 4.58
C VAL A 138 -5.49 -4.95 4.95
N GLY A 139 -5.98 -3.86 4.38
CA GLY A 139 -7.35 -3.37 4.57
C GLY A 139 -7.77 -2.47 3.43
N PHE A 140 -9.02 -2.08 3.43
CA PHE A 140 -9.55 -1.12 2.47
C PHE A 140 -9.38 0.30 3.03
N LEU A 141 -8.92 1.23 2.21
CA LEU A 141 -8.88 2.64 2.61
C LEU A 141 -10.20 3.30 2.22
N GLY A 142 -10.88 3.84 3.22
CA GLY A 142 -12.13 4.56 3.07
C GLY A 142 -11.93 6.06 2.92
N LEU A 143 -12.96 6.81 3.36
CA LEU A 143 -12.98 8.27 3.34
C LEU A 143 -11.78 8.85 4.09
N ILE A 144 -11.31 10.00 3.59
CA ILE A 144 -10.35 10.86 4.29
C ILE A 144 -11.12 12.08 4.82
N ASP A 145 -10.94 12.39 6.10
CA ASP A 145 -11.52 13.57 6.73
C ASP A 145 -10.55 14.28 7.67
N ASP A 146 -10.95 15.47 8.15
CA ASP A 146 -10.23 16.25 9.15
C ASP A 146 -10.71 15.86 10.55
N ALA A 147 -9.84 15.19 11.32
CA ALA A 147 -10.10 14.77 12.69
C ALA A 147 -9.60 15.75 13.76
N THR A 148 -9.06 16.91 13.38
CA THR A 148 -8.43 17.87 14.29
C THR A 148 -9.33 18.25 15.47
N ALA A 149 -10.59 18.62 15.19
CA ALA A 149 -11.54 19.02 16.23
C ALA A 149 -11.91 17.85 17.16
N GLU A 150 -11.97 16.62 16.63
CA GLU A 150 -12.26 15.42 17.43
C GLU A 150 -11.11 15.10 18.39
N VAL A 151 -9.86 15.18 17.94
CA VAL A 151 -8.67 15.00 18.78
C VAL A 151 -8.64 16.05 19.90
N ILE A 152 -8.86 17.33 19.58
CA ILE A 152 -8.92 18.41 20.59
C ILE A 152 -10.03 18.14 21.60
N SER A 153 -11.20 17.68 21.15
CA SER A 153 -12.31 17.34 22.04
C SER A 153 -11.99 16.16 22.96
N ALA A 154 -11.31 15.14 22.46
CA ALA A 154 -10.91 13.96 23.23
C ALA A 154 -9.88 14.30 24.31
N LEU A 155 -8.91 15.16 24.00
CA LEU A 155 -7.84 15.57 24.91
C LEU A 155 -8.21 16.77 25.80
N GLY A 156 -9.24 17.56 25.44
CA GLY A 156 -9.66 18.77 26.12
C GLY A 156 -8.84 20.02 25.79
N GLU A 157 -7.75 19.87 25.04
CA GLU A 157 -6.86 20.94 24.58
C GLU A 157 -6.13 20.54 23.29
N THR A 158 -5.50 21.51 22.62
CA THR A 158 -4.62 21.22 21.48
C THR A 158 -3.32 20.58 21.99
N PRO A 159 -2.99 19.34 21.58
CA PRO A 159 -1.81 18.67 22.08
C PRO A 159 -0.51 19.27 21.55
N GLY A 160 0.53 19.20 22.38
CA GLY A 160 1.91 19.50 22.01
C GLY A 160 2.85 18.47 22.61
N ALA A 161 4.03 18.31 21.99
CA ALA A 161 5.06 17.38 22.45
C ALA A 161 6.47 17.85 22.08
N GLU A 162 7.50 17.26 22.70
CA GLU A 162 8.89 17.58 22.39
C GLU A 162 9.31 17.13 20.99
N THR A 163 8.72 16.03 20.49
CA THR A 163 9.02 15.49 19.17
C THR A 163 7.73 15.22 18.38
N MET A 164 7.83 15.18 17.05
CA MET A 164 6.71 14.78 16.20
C MET A 164 6.30 13.32 16.43
N LEU A 165 7.23 12.44 16.81
CA LEU A 165 6.94 11.07 17.19
C LEU A 165 6.00 11.03 18.39
N ASP A 166 6.34 11.76 19.46
CA ASP A 166 5.51 11.81 20.68
C ASP A 166 4.17 12.48 20.42
N LEU A 167 4.14 13.57 19.61
CA LEU A 167 2.91 14.23 19.22
C LEU A 167 1.96 13.28 18.47
N GLY A 168 2.48 12.55 17.49
CA GLY A 168 1.70 11.56 16.74
C GLY A 168 1.19 10.43 17.62
N LEU A 169 1.99 9.96 18.59
CA LEU A 169 1.57 8.93 19.53
C LEU A 169 0.42 9.42 20.43
N VAL A 170 0.51 10.62 20.99
CA VAL A 170 -0.56 11.24 21.80
C VAL A 170 -1.87 11.31 21.00
N VAL A 171 -1.80 11.73 19.73
CA VAL A 171 -2.97 11.79 18.85
C VAL A 171 -3.52 10.38 18.58
N ALA A 172 -2.65 9.40 18.28
CA ALA A 172 -3.07 8.03 18.00
C ALA A 172 -3.72 7.37 19.23
N GLU A 173 -3.19 7.58 20.42
CA GLU A 173 -3.77 7.10 21.69
C GLU A 173 -5.14 7.75 21.98
N ALA A 174 -5.30 9.04 21.69
CA ALA A 174 -6.58 9.74 21.88
C ALA A 174 -7.69 9.25 20.95
N MET A 175 -7.31 8.68 19.78
CA MET A 175 -8.23 8.15 18.77
C MET A 175 -8.40 6.62 18.88
N ALA A 176 -7.70 5.97 19.80
CA ALA A 176 -7.79 4.54 20.05
C ALA A 176 -9.03 4.18 20.88
N SER A 177 -9.53 2.97 20.73
CA SER A 177 -10.57 2.40 21.61
C SER A 177 -9.93 1.78 22.85
N ASP A 178 -10.66 1.76 23.97
CA ASP A 178 -10.17 1.13 25.21
C ASP A 178 -10.32 -0.41 25.17
N ASP A 179 -11.32 -0.92 24.44
CA ASP A 179 -11.64 -2.35 24.41
C ASP A 179 -12.22 -2.78 23.06
N PRO A 180 -11.56 -3.67 22.34
CA PRO A 180 -10.20 -4.19 22.60
C PRO A 180 -9.15 -3.10 22.38
N PRO A 181 -7.99 -3.17 23.06
CA PRO A 181 -6.91 -2.24 22.82
C PRO A 181 -6.34 -2.46 21.40
N PRO A 182 -6.31 -1.42 20.56
CA PRO A 182 -5.80 -1.54 19.21
C PRO A 182 -4.28 -1.61 19.20
N ARG A 183 -3.72 -2.03 18.06
CA ARG A 183 -2.30 -1.92 17.79
C ARG A 183 -2.03 -0.55 17.16
N ILE A 184 -1.22 0.28 17.82
CA ILE A 184 -0.76 1.58 17.33
C ILE A 184 0.62 1.39 16.71
N VAL A 185 0.77 1.75 15.44
CA VAL A 185 2.00 1.54 14.67
C VAL A 185 2.34 2.79 13.88
N MET A 186 3.54 3.32 14.07
CA MET A 186 4.06 4.39 13.23
C MET A 186 4.38 3.81 11.84
N SER A 187 3.60 4.19 10.83
CA SER A 187 3.72 3.70 9.45
C SER A 187 4.56 4.60 8.55
N VAL A 188 4.71 5.89 8.91
CA VAL A 188 5.66 6.81 8.28
C VAL A 188 6.46 7.52 9.37
N ALA A 189 7.78 7.47 9.26
CA ALA A 189 8.68 8.15 10.19
C ALA A 189 8.47 9.67 10.16
N PRO A 190 8.72 10.37 11.28
CA PRO A 190 8.62 11.82 11.31
C PRO A 190 9.52 12.49 10.28
N THR A 191 8.95 13.45 9.55
CA THR A 191 9.71 14.46 8.81
C THR A 191 9.58 15.78 9.53
N VAL A 192 10.67 16.54 9.59
CA VAL A 192 10.75 17.79 10.34
C VAL A 192 11.40 18.85 9.46
N GLY A 193 10.72 20.00 9.37
CA GLY A 193 11.14 21.18 8.62
C GLY A 193 10.41 22.41 9.16
N ASP A 194 9.88 23.24 8.26
CA ASP A 194 8.98 24.36 8.64
C ASP A 194 7.66 23.85 9.22
N LEU A 195 7.25 22.64 8.84
CA LEU A 195 6.15 21.84 9.38
C LEU A 195 6.68 20.45 9.72
N GLY A 196 6.27 19.90 10.85
CA GLY A 196 6.50 18.52 11.22
C GLY A 196 5.33 17.64 10.80
N GLU A 197 5.60 16.40 10.37
CA GLU A 197 4.55 15.42 10.05
C GLU A 197 4.96 14.01 10.43
N VAL A 198 3.98 13.17 10.77
CA VAL A 198 4.15 11.74 11.09
C VAL A 198 2.87 10.99 10.80
N THR A 199 2.94 9.71 10.43
CA THR A 199 1.73 8.90 10.22
C THR A 199 1.72 7.70 11.16
N TYR A 200 0.57 7.49 11.80
CA TYR A 200 0.27 6.32 12.63
C TYR A 200 -0.93 5.56 12.09
N ASP A 201 -0.84 4.24 12.13
CA ASP A 201 -1.98 3.34 11.94
C ASP A 201 -2.45 2.85 13.32
N VAL A 202 -3.74 3.00 13.60
CA VAL A 202 -4.44 2.45 14.77
C VAL A 202 -5.31 1.32 14.25
N VAL A 203 -4.94 0.06 14.50
CA VAL A 203 -5.55 -1.13 13.88
C VAL A 203 -6.16 -2.05 14.92
N GLY A 204 -7.38 -2.50 14.69
CA GLY A 204 -8.10 -3.42 15.59
C GLY A 204 -9.02 -2.70 16.57
N LEU A 205 -9.83 -1.76 16.07
CA LEU A 205 -10.76 -0.95 16.89
C LEU A 205 -11.97 -1.74 17.45
N GLY A 206 -12.12 -3.03 17.13
CA GLY A 206 -13.23 -3.84 17.64
C GLY A 206 -14.58 -3.65 16.94
N ASP A 207 -14.65 -2.76 15.95
CA ASP A 207 -15.82 -2.61 15.07
C ASP A 207 -15.68 -3.56 13.88
N ASP A 208 -16.82 -4.12 13.43
CA ASP A 208 -16.81 -5.12 12.38
C ASP A 208 -16.72 -4.53 10.96
N ALA A 209 -17.01 -3.24 10.80
CA ALA A 209 -16.86 -2.48 9.56
C ALA A 209 -15.58 -1.63 9.59
N LEU A 210 -15.38 -0.88 10.68
CA LEU A 210 -14.20 -0.03 10.88
C LEU A 210 -13.07 -0.81 11.56
N GLY A 211 -12.11 -1.27 10.77
CA GLY A 211 -10.96 -2.04 11.26
C GLY A 211 -9.86 -1.19 11.88
N GLY A 212 -9.82 0.12 11.59
CA GLY A 212 -8.77 1.01 12.07
C GLY A 212 -8.82 2.41 11.50
N LEU A 213 -7.80 3.20 11.83
CA LEU A 213 -7.57 4.56 11.35
C LEU A 213 -6.11 4.70 10.92
N ARG A 214 -5.88 5.42 9.83
CA ARG A 214 -4.57 5.98 9.50
C ARG A 214 -4.62 7.47 9.79
N LEU A 215 -3.75 7.93 10.68
CA LEU A 215 -3.69 9.31 11.17
C LEU A 215 -2.42 9.98 10.66
N HIS A 216 -2.56 10.94 9.75
CA HIS A 216 -1.48 11.80 9.31
C HIS A 216 -1.52 13.08 10.15
N VAL A 217 -0.57 13.21 11.06
CA VAL A 217 -0.50 14.28 12.06
C VAL A 217 0.48 15.33 11.62
N PHE A 218 0.03 16.56 11.59
CA PHE A 218 0.84 17.75 11.29
C PHE A 218 1.06 18.58 12.56
N GLY A 219 2.27 19.08 12.73
CA GLY A 219 2.65 19.91 13.86
C GLY A 219 3.46 21.12 13.45
N ASP A 220 3.07 22.28 13.95
CA ASP A 220 3.87 23.50 13.84
C ASP A 220 4.94 23.52 14.94
N PRO A 221 6.15 24.05 14.68
CA PRO A 221 7.14 24.29 15.72
C PRO A 221 6.58 25.15 16.85
N ALA A 222 6.75 24.73 18.10
CA ALA A 222 6.27 25.45 19.25
C ALA A 222 6.95 26.85 19.37
N GLY A 223 6.18 27.83 19.81
CA GLY A 223 6.68 29.19 20.00
C GLY A 223 7.75 29.27 21.10
N GLY A 224 9.01 29.17 20.70
CA GLY A 224 10.16 29.08 21.61
C GLY A 224 11.26 28.16 21.06
N GLY A 225 10.94 27.39 20.02
CA GLY A 225 11.91 26.60 19.25
C GLY A 225 12.15 25.19 19.78
N GLU A 226 11.43 24.76 20.84
CA GLU A 226 11.50 23.40 21.36
C GLU A 226 10.11 22.75 21.24
N GLY A 227 10.04 21.59 20.53
CA GLY A 227 8.82 20.80 20.38
C GLY A 227 7.89 21.25 19.25
N PHE A 228 6.72 20.61 19.22
CA PHE A 228 5.66 20.79 18.22
C PHE A 228 4.30 20.95 18.89
N VAL A 229 3.42 21.70 18.25
CA VAL A 229 1.99 21.82 18.61
C VAL A 229 1.18 21.32 17.41
N MET A 230 0.21 20.46 17.64
CA MET A 230 -0.67 19.94 16.58
C MET A 230 -1.34 21.09 15.82
N SER A 231 -1.23 21.06 14.50
CA SER A 231 -1.91 22.00 13.62
C SER A 231 -3.07 21.36 12.86
N ASN A 232 -2.91 20.13 12.42
CA ASN A 232 -3.96 19.39 11.68
C ASN A 232 -3.79 17.87 11.86
N VAL A 233 -4.89 17.13 11.72
CA VAL A 233 -4.92 15.67 11.63
C VAL A 233 -5.81 15.25 10.47
N GLU A 234 -5.23 14.65 9.44
CA GLU A 234 -5.98 13.96 8.40
C GLU A 234 -6.17 12.52 8.81
N ARG A 235 -7.42 12.06 8.83
CA ARG A 235 -7.78 10.68 9.15
C ARG A 235 -8.26 9.96 7.89
N THR A 236 -7.68 8.80 7.60
CA THR A 236 -8.21 7.84 6.63
C THR A 236 -8.82 6.67 7.39
N PHE A 237 -10.08 6.32 7.09
CA PHE A 237 -10.71 5.13 7.65
C PHE A 237 -10.09 3.87 7.05
N ILE A 238 -9.76 2.90 7.90
CA ILE A 238 -9.32 1.56 7.48
C ILE A 238 -10.51 0.62 7.66
N CYS A 239 -11.08 0.13 6.57
CA CYS A 239 -12.28 -0.69 6.57
C CYS A 239 -11.92 -2.18 6.48
N SER A 240 -12.68 -3.01 7.22
CA SER A 240 -12.44 -4.45 7.33
C SER A 240 -13.02 -5.26 6.16
N ARG A 241 -14.17 -4.83 5.59
CA ARG A 241 -14.98 -5.62 4.65
C ARG A 241 -15.14 -4.98 3.29
N GLY A 242 -14.69 -3.77 3.10
CA GLY A 242 -14.82 -3.00 1.86
C GLY A 242 -15.28 -1.58 2.12
N VAL A 243 -15.42 -0.84 1.03
CA VAL A 243 -15.86 0.56 1.04
C VAL A 243 -17.01 0.75 0.05
N THR A 244 -17.91 1.68 0.36
CA THR A 244 -18.93 2.15 -0.57
C THR A 244 -18.28 3.09 -1.61
N ASP A 245 -19.06 3.45 -2.65
CA ASP A 245 -18.60 4.44 -3.65
C ASP A 245 -18.30 5.82 -3.01
N ASP A 246 -18.92 6.14 -1.87
CA ASP A 246 -18.69 7.36 -1.09
C ASP A 246 -17.55 7.20 -0.06
N GLY A 247 -16.88 6.05 0.00
CA GLY A 247 -15.74 5.78 0.88
C GLY A 247 -16.10 5.37 2.32
N PHE A 248 -17.36 5.08 2.64
CA PHE A 248 -17.74 4.56 3.96
C PHE A 248 -17.47 3.06 4.08
N CYS A 249 -17.11 2.62 5.29
CA CYS A 249 -16.90 1.20 5.60
C CYS A 249 -18.21 0.40 5.50
N LEU A 250 -18.15 -0.82 4.90
CA LEU A 250 -19.25 -1.75 4.72
C LEU A 250 -19.43 -2.68 5.93
#